data_008f5cb4363c1a9a55085e1fc009bc4b
#
_entry.id   008f5cb4363c1a9a55085e1fc009bc4b
#
_cell.length_a   1.000
_cell.length_b   1.000
_cell.length_c   1.000
_cell.angle_alpha   90.00
_cell.angle_beta   90.00
_cell.angle_gamma   90.00
#
_symmetry.space_group_name_H-M   'P 1'
#
loop_
_entity.id
_entity.type
_entity.pdbx_description
1 polymer ?
#
loop_
_entity_poly.entity_id
_entity_poly.type
_entity_poly.pdbx_seq_one_letter_code
_entity_poly.pdbx_strand_id
1 'polypeptide(L)'
;MANQPGITRKKAAIIVFVIAQVLVAGLLLVVFTGSGDREGRVKVAIAVADADKIQGAIASYYGERNALPADNNALRLPDKQSKPYLPAIDEHGSLPYTVNVANGVFTLTFSANQEPVSGKTLIFVPQISSGQFSWSCDTGSVEAIYLPPQCGGK
;
A
#
# COMPACT_ATOMS: atom_id res chain seq x y z
N MET A 1 -13.91 64.17 1.52
CA MET A 1 -14.21 63.20 0.40
C MET A 1 -12.91 62.69 -0.14
N ALA A 2 -12.49 61.48 0.20
CA ALA A 2 -11.22 60.91 -0.21
C ALA A 2 -11.37 60.38 -1.65
N ASN A 3 -10.57 60.97 -2.56
CA ASN A 3 -10.51 60.57 -3.95
C ASN A 3 -9.78 59.22 -4.07
N GLN A 4 -10.50 58.14 -4.29
CA GLN A 4 -9.88 56.84 -4.56
C GLN A 4 -9.25 56.84 -5.95
N PRO A 5 -7.96 56.49 -6.09
CA PRO A 5 -7.31 56.44 -7.40
C PRO A 5 -7.94 55.30 -8.23
N GLY A 6 -8.63 55.65 -9.29
CA GLY A 6 -9.26 54.68 -10.20
C GLY A 6 -8.21 53.77 -10.84
N ILE A 7 -8.39 52.49 -10.71
CA ILE A 7 -7.55 51.47 -11.35
C ILE A 7 -7.73 51.59 -12.85
N THR A 8 -6.64 51.92 -13.57
CA THR A 8 -6.69 52.02 -15.06
C THR A 8 -6.99 50.64 -15.65
N ARG A 9 -7.74 50.59 -16.77
CA ARG A 9 -8.15 49.34 -17.45
C ARG A 9 -6.96 48.36 -17.69
N LYS A 10 -5.77 48.89 -17.96
CA LYS A 10 -4.54 48.08 -18.13
C LYS A 10 -4.11 47.40 -16.81
N LYS A 11 -4.16 48.13 -15.69
CA LYS A 11 -3.83 47.56 -14.37
C LYS A 11 -4.86 46.51 -13.92
N ALA A 12 -6.14 46.72 -14.19
CA ALA A 12 -7.19 45.74 -13.90
C ALA A 12 -7.00 44.46 -14.72
N ALA A 13 -6.66 44.55 -15.99
CA ALA A 13 -6.40 43.39 -16.84
C ALA A 13 -5.19 42.58 -16.36
N ILE A 14 -4.11 43.22 -15.91
CA ILE A 14 -2.94 42.54 -15.34
C ILE A 14 -3.30 41.83 -14.04
N ILE A 15 -4.06 42.45 -13.17
CA ILE A 15 -4.50 41.84 -11.89
C ILE A 15 -5.36 40.58 -12.13
N VAL A 16 -6.31 40.66 -13.07
CA VAL A 16 -7.18 39.52 -13.42
C VAL A 16 -6.31 38.38 -14.00
N PHE A 17 -5.35 38.68 -14.84
CA PHE A 17 -4.46 37.69 -15.43
C PHE A 17 -3.61 36.98 -14.35
N VAL A 18 -3.03 37.73 -13.41
CA VAL A 18 -2.22 37.19 -12.32
C VAL A 18 -3.07 36.30 -11.41
N ILE A 19 -4.28 36.74 -11.06
CA ILE A 19 -5.21 35.95 -10.25
C ILE A 19 -5.57 34.62 -10.95
N ALA A 20 -5.86 34.66 -12.25
CA ALA A 20 -6.14 33.48 -13.05
C ALA A 20 -4.97 32.47 -13.03
N GLN A 21 -3.73 32.96 -13.18
CA GLN A 21 -2.52 32.13 -13.14
C GLN A 21 -2.35 31.47 -11.77
N VAL A 22 -2.56 32.21 -10.67
CA VAL A 22 -2.45 31.67 -9.30
C VAL A 22 -3.52 30.62 -9.03
N LEU A 23 -4.76 30.84 -9.51
CA LEU A 23 -5.86 29.87 -9.36
C LEU A 23 -5.58 28.58 -10.16
N VAL A 24 -5.08 28.70 -11.38
CA VAL A 24 -4.71 27.52 -12.21
C VAL A 24 -3.54 26.77 -11.59
N ALA A 25 -2.50 27.44 -11.10
CA ALA A 25 -1.38 26.83 -10.43
C ALA A 25 -1.82 26.13 -9.13
N GLY A 26 -2.69 26.77 -8.34
CA GLY A 26 -3.27 26.17 -7.13
C GLY A 26 -4.11 24.92 -7.42
N LEU A 27 -4.94 24.95 -8.47
CA LEU A 27 -5.76 23.82 -8.89
C LEU A 27 -4.88 22.64 -9.38
N LEU A 28 -3.82 22.92 -10.14
CA LEU A 28 -2.87 21.90 -10.58
C LEU A 28 -2.17 21.23 -9.38
N LEU A 29 -1.72 22.00 -8.38
CA LEU A 29 -1.09 21.45 -7.18
C LEU A 29 -2.02 20.49 -6.44
N VAL A 30 -3.30 20.83 -6.25
CA VAL A 30 -4.28 19.97 -5.57
C VAL A 30 -4.52 18.68 -6.35
N VAL A 31 -4.57 18.72 -7.68
CA VAL A 31 -4.76 17.53 -8.50
C VAL A 31 -3.55 16.60 -8.45
N PHE A 32 -2.33 17.15 -8.46
CA PHE A 32 -1.10 16.37 -8.42
C PHE A 32 -0.84 15.71 -7.04
N THR A 33 -1.17 16.36 -5.93
CA THR A 33 -0.97 15.79 -4.59
C THR A 33 -1.96 14.67 -4.26
N GLY A 34 -3.20 14.73 -4.77
CA GLY A 34 -4.22 13.72 -4.50
C GLY A 34 -4.07 12.40 -5.28
N SER A 35 -3.31 12.39 -6.38
CA SER A 35 -3.14 11.18 -7.21
C SER A 35 -2.20 10.15 -6.57
N GLY A 36 -1.10 10.57 -5.96
CA GLY A 36 -0.15 9.69 -5.31
C GLY A 36 -0.73 8.93 -4.12
N ASP A 37 -1.54 9.60 -3.30
CA ASP A 37 -2.19 8.98 -2.14
C ASP A 37 -3.18 7.89 -2.56
N ARG A 38 -3.90 8.10 -3.63
CA ARG A 38 -4.85 7.12 -4.17
C ARG A 38 -4.11 5.89 -4.73
N GLU A 39 -3.04 6.10 -5.47
CA GLU A 39 -2.24 5.02 -6.05
C GLU A 39 -1.61 4.16 -4.96
N GLY A 40 -1.01 4.76 -3.92
CA GLY A 40 -0.45 4.04 -2.78
C GLY A 40 -1.48 3.18 -2.08
N ARG A 41 -2.68 3.71 -1.82
CA ARG A 41 -3.78 2.95 -1.22
C ARG A 41 -4.22 1.76 -2.06
N VAL A 42 -4.29 1.90 -3.37
CA VAL A 42 -4.65 0.80 -4.27
C VAL A 42 -3.60 -0.30 -4.22
N LYS A 43 -2.31 0.04 -4.30
CA LYS A 43 -1.21 -0.94 -4.22
C LYS A 43 -1.21 -1.70 -2.90
N VAL A 44 -1.39 -0.99 -1.78
CA VAL A 44 -1.47 -1.61 -0.45
C VAL A 44 -2.72 -2.49 -0.32
N ALA A 45 -3.87 -2.05 -0.81
CA ALA A 45 -5.11 -2.83 -0.76
C ALA A 45 -4.99 -4.14 -1.54
N ILE A 46 -4.33 -4.14 -2.71
CA ILE A 46 -4.04 -5.34 -3.49
C ILE A 46 -3.13 -6.29 -2.69
N ALA A 47 -2.04 -5.76 -2.11
CA ALA A 47 -1.12 -6.56 -1.31
C ALA A 47 -1.78 -7.19 -0.08
N VAL A 48 -2.68 -6.45 0.59
CA VAL A 48 -3.46 -6.97 1.73
C VAL A 48 -4.45 -8.05 1.29
N ALA A 49 -5.13 -7.88 0.15
CA ALA A 49 -6.03 -8.90 -0.40
C ALA A 49 -5.27 -10.19 -0.79
N ASP A 50 -4.06 -10.05 -1.31
CA ASP A 50 -3.22 -11.21 -1.62
C ASP A 50 -2.65 -11.88 -0.35
N ALA A 51 -2.45 -11.12 0.72
CA ALA A 51 -2.01 -11.65 2.01
C ALA A 51 -2.97 -12.72 2.56
N ASP A 52 -4.27 -12.65 2.28
CA ASP A 52 -5.26 -13.64 2.71
C ASP A 52 -4.90 -15.07 2.24
N LYS A 53 -4.30 -15.20 1.07
CA LYS A 53 -3.85 -16.49 0.52
C LYS A 53 -2.67 -17.06 1.33
N ILE A 54 -1.73 -16.18 1.73
CA ILE A 54 -0.58 -16.57 2.54
C ILE A 54 -1.04 -16.95 3.94
N GLN A 55 -1.97 -16.19 4.51
CA GLN A 55 -2.60 -16.47 5.80
C GLN A 55 -3.29 -17.84 5.79
N GLY A 56 -4.05 -18.14 4.73
CA GLY A 56 -4.68 -19.46 4.53
C GLY A 56 -3.66 -20.59 4.44
N ALA A 57 -2.55 -20.39 3.73
CA ALA A 57 -1.49 -21.39 3.63
C ALA A 57 -0.80 -21.65 4.98
N ILE A 58 -0.52 -20.60 5.76
CA ILE A 58 0.05 -20.73 7.12
C ILE A 58 -0.91 -21.44 8.07
N ALA A 59 -2.20 -21.09 8.03
CA ALA A 59 -3.22 -21.73 8.84
C ALA A 59 -3.38 -23.22 8.50
N SER A 60 -3.36 -23.59 7.21
CA SER A 60 -3.40 -24.99 6.76
C SER A 60 -2.17 -25.76 7.22
N TYR A 61 -0.98 -25.17 7.06
CA TYR A 61 0.26 -25.78 7.55
C TYR A 61 0.21 -26.06 9.06
N TYR A 62 -0.30 -25.09 9.84
CA TYR A 62 -0.46 -25.24 11.27
C TYR A 62 -1.48 -26.34 11.62
N GLY A 63 -2.60 -26.42 10.90
CA GLY A 63 -3.61 -27.45 11.10
C GLY A 63 -3.07 -28.87 10.87
N GLU A 64 -2.14 -29.04 9.92
CA GLU A 64 -1.52 -30.34 9.62
C GLU A 64 -0.37 -30.72 10.56
N ARG A 65 0.40 -29.73 11.03
CA ARG A 65 1.66 -29.96 11.73
C ARG A 65 1.68 -29.50 13.18
N ASN A 66 0.64 -28.81 13.62
CA ASN A 66 0.55 -28.16 14.94
C ASN A 66 1.77 -27.29 15.26
N ALA A 67 2.37 -26.69 14.22
CA ALA A 67 3.54 -25.83 14.28
C ALA A 67 3.45 -24.74 13.19
N LEU A 68 3.98 -23.55 13.47
CA LEU A 68 4.08 -22.50 12.48
C LEU A 68 5.21 -22.78 11.48
N PRO A 69 5.06 -22.39 10.19
CA PRO A 69 6.12 -22.56 9.20
C PRO A 69 7.35 -21.72 9.55
N ALA A 70 8.52 -22.34 9.52
CA ALA A 70 9.78 -21.69 9.88
C ALA A 70 10.18 -20.63 8.85
N ASP A 71 9.95 -20.90 7.56
CA ASP A 71 10.38 -20.08 6.43
C ASP A 71 9.47 -20.28 5.19
N ASN A 72 9.80 -19.61 4.08
CA ASN A 72 9.11 -19.76 2.81
C ASN A 72 9.12 -21.19 2.27
N ASN A 73 10.18 -21.96 2.56
CA ASN A 73 10.33 -23.33 2.04
C ASN A 73 9.34 -24.28 2.74
N ALA A 74 9.06 -24.04 4.01
CA ALA A 74 8.08 -24.83 4.76
C ALA A 74 6.66 -24.74 4.17
N LEU A 75 6.33 -23.63 3.51
CA LEU A 75 5.03 -23.42 2.83
C LEU A 75 4.98 -23.99 1.42
N ARG A 76 6.07 -24.53 0.90
CA ARG A 76 6.05 -25.26 -0.37
C ARG A 76 5.26 -26.53 -0.15
N LEU A 77 4.07 -26.58 -0.78
CA LEU A 77 3.24 -27.77 -0.79
C LEU A 77 4.09 -28.97 -1.26
N PRO A 78 4.04 -30.09 -0.54
CA PRO A 78 4.65 -31.29 -1.01
C PRO A 78 3.95 -31.70 -2.30
N ASP A 79 4.71 -31.76 -3.35
CA ASP A 79 4.43 -32.42 -4.61
C ASP A 79 3.65 -31.67 -5.70
N LYS A 80 4.36 -31.55 -6.81
CA LYS A 80 3.99 -31.47 -8.22
C LYS A 80 3.74 -30.14 -8.89
N GLN A 81 3.66 -29.02 -8.22
CA GLN A 81 3.76 -27.75 -8.95
C GLN A 81 4.51 -26.72 -8.13
N SER A 82 5.83 -26.71 -8.33
CA SER A 82 6.80 -25.78 -7.72
C SER A 82 6.61 -24.33 -8.20
N LYS A 83 5.42 -23.81 -8.07
CA LYS A 83 5.24 -22.36 -8.03
C LYS A 83 5.05 -22.01 -6.56
N PRO A 84 5.95 -21.21 -5.97
CA PRO A 84 5.65 -20.61 -4.67
C PRO A 84 4.25 -19.99 -4.76
N TYR A 85 3.51 -20.05 -3.68
CA TYR A 85 2.18 -19.43 -3.57
C TYR A 85 2.40 -17.91 -3.64
N LEU A 86 2.69 -17.40 -4.84
CA LEU A 86 2.94 -15.99 -5.07
C LEU A 86 1.71 -15.40 -5.74
N PRO A 87 1.22 -14.28 -5.19
CA PRO A 87 0.11 -13.56 -5.80
C PRO A 87 0.45 -13.05 -7.20
N ALA A 88 -0.58 -12.62 -7.89
CA ALA A 88 -0.54 -12.26 -9.30
C ALA A 88 0.72 -11.51 -9.74
N ILE A 89 1.42 -12.10 -10.69
CA ILE A 89 2.49 -11.49 -11.47
C ILE A 89 1.86 -10.33 -12.25
N ASP A 90 2.49 -9.15 -12.23
CA ASP A 90 2.09 -8.04 -13.07
C ASP A 90 2.23 -8.40 -14.56
N GLU A 91 1.73 -7.56 -15.45
CA GLU A 91 1.78 -7.78 -16.92
C GLU A 91 3.21 -7.99 -17.45
N HIS A 92 4.23 -7.68 -16.67
CA HIS A 92 5.66 -7.80 -17.00
C HIS A 92 6.33 -8.98 -16.31
N GLY A 93 5.59 -9.80 -15.56
CA GLY A 93 6.11 -10.99 -14.90
C GLY A 93 6.85 -10.74 -13.59
N SER A 94 6.85 -9.51 -13.07
CA SER A 94 7.41 -9.17 -11.77
C SER A 94 6.30 -9.03 -10.73
N LEU A 95 6.54 -9.54 -9.52
CA LEU A 95 5.65 -9.28 -8.41
C LEU A 95 5.82 -7.84 -7.93
N PRO A 96 4.72 -7.15 -7.57
CA PRO A 96 4.79 -5.81 -6.99
C PRO A 96 5.45 -5.81 -5.62
N TYR A 97 5.68 -6.97 -5.00
CA TYR A 97 6.33 -7.15 -3.70
C TYR A 97 6.96 -8.54 -3.60
N THR A 98 7.88 -8.69 -2.64
CA THR A 98 8.43 -9.98 -2.22
C THR A 98 7.80 -10.42 -0.90
N VAL A 99 7.74 -11.74 -0.68
CA VAL A 99 7.22 -12.35 0.55
C VAL A 99 8.35 -13.02 1.30
N ASN A 100 8.46 -12.75 2.59
CA ASN A 100 9.35 -13.45 3.50
C ASN A 100 8.57 -13.97 4.69
N VAL A 101 8.65 -15.28 4.96
CA VAL A 101 8.04 -15.95 6.10
C VAL A 101 9.12 -16.33 7.10
N ALA A 102 8.86 -16.04 8.38
CA ALA A 102 9.74 -16.41 9.49
C ALA A 102 8.88 -16.77 10.71
N ASN A 103 8.88 -18.03 11.11
CA ASN A 103 8.12 -18.53 12.26
C ASN A 103 6.62 -18.14 12.25
N GLY A 104 6.00 -18.25 11.07
CA GLY A 104 4.60 -17.92 10.85
C GLY A 104 4.31 -16.44 10.65
N VAL A 105 5.20 -15.53 11.04
CA VAL A 105 5.12 -14.12 10.68
C VAL A 105 5.53 -13.97 9.22
N PHE A 106 4.79 -13.19 8.43
CA PHE A 106 5.24 -12.89 7.08
C PHE A 106 5.29 -11.40 6.80
N THR A 107 6.27 -11.02 5.99
CA THR A 107 6.54 -9.65 5.57
C THR A 107 6.38 -9.55 4.07
N LEU A 108 5.57 -8.60 3.61
CA LEU A 108 5.52 -8.17 2.23
C LEU A 108 6.43 -6.94 2.09
N THR A 109 7.36 -6.95 1.15
CA THR A 109 8.23 -5.81 0.84
C THR A 109 7.95 -5.36 -0.58
N PHE A 110 7.45 -4.14 -0.75
CA PHE A 110 7.16 -3.57 -2.06
C PHE A 110 8.44 -3.39 -2.89
N SER A 111 8.36 -3.74 -4.17
CA SER A 111 9.48 -3.60 -5.11
C SER A 111 9.84 -2.13 -5.35
N ALA A 112 11.06 -1.87 -5.83
CA ALA A 112 11.58 -0.51 -6.00
C ALA A 112 10.81 0.37 -7.01
N ASN A 113 10.02 -0.24 -7.90
CA ASN A 113 9.19 0.45 -8.89
C ASN A 113 7.75 0.71 -8.42
N GLN A 114 7.45 0.54 -7.13
CA GLN A 114 6.10 0.67 -6.56
C GLN A 114 5.88 1.99 -5.83
N GLU A 115 6.29 3.12 -6.41
CA GLU A 115 5.99 4.44 -5.81
C GLU A 115 4.48 4.62 -5.56
N PRO A 116 4.05 5.23 -4.45
CA PRO A 116 4.86 5.84 -3.37
C PRO A 116 5.26 4.87 -2.25
N VAL A 117 5.03 3.56 -2.38
CA VAL A 117 5.30 2.55 -1.34
C VAL A 117 6.56 1.73 -1.62
N SER A 118 7.42 2.15 -2.54
CA SER A 118 8.68 1.49 -2.89
C SER A 118 9.53 1.18 -1.69
N GLY A 119 9.96 -0.08 -1.55
CA GLY A 119 10.79 -0.56 -0.45
C GLY A 119 10.10 -0.58 0.93
N LYS A 120 8.84 -0.17 1.02
CA LYS A 120 8.07 -0.22 2.26
C LYS A 120 7.60 -1.64 2.55
N THR A 121 7.31 -1.91 3.81
CA THR A 121 6.92 -3.24 4.29
C THR A 121 5.56 -3.25 4.95
N LEU A 122 4.84 -4.36 4.77
CA LEU A 122 3.69 -4.78 5.59
C LEU A 122 4.08 -6.04 6.33
N ILE A 123 3.83 -6.10 7.62
CA ILE A 123 4.16 -7.26 8.47
C ILE A 123 2.86 -7.82 9.03
N PHE A 124 2.65 -9.11 8.81
CA PHE A 124 1.48 -9.84 9.29
C PHE A 124 1.91 -10.81 10.38
N VAL A 125 1.32 -10.64 11.56
CA VAL A 125 1.62 -11.45 12.74
C VAL A 125 0.42 -12.32 13.07
N PRO A 126 0.57 -13.67 13.09
CA PRO A 126 -0.50 -14.56 13.49
C PRO A 126 -0.72 -14.48 15.00
N GLN A 127 -1.99 -14.47 15.40
CA GLN A 127 -2.43 -14.64 16.76
C GLN A 127 -3.30 -15.90 16.81
N ILE A 128 -2.89 -16.87 17.62
CA ILE A 128 -3.59 -18.15 17.73
C ILE A 128 -4.25 -18.22 19.11
N SER A 129 -5.57 -18.32 19.13
CA SER A 129 -6.35 -18.48 20.33
C SER A 129 -7.36 -19.61 20.16
N SER A 130 -7.29 -20.61 21.01
CA SER A 130 -8.20 -21.79 20.96
C SER A 130 -8.26 -22.45 19.58
N GLY A 131 -7.13 -22.49 18.86
CA GLY A 131 -7.03 -23.06 17.51
C GLY A 131 -7.57 -22.16 16.38
N GLN A 132 -8.03 -20.97 16.71
CA GLN A 132 -8.44 -19.98 15.70
C GLN A 132 -7.33 -18.98 15.42
N PHE A 133 -7.18 -18.66 14.12
CA PHE A 133 -6.25 -17.64 13.66
C PHE A 133 -6.92 -16.28 13.58
N SER A 134 -6.23 -15.26 14.08
CA SER A 134 -6.45 -13.86 13.73
C SER A 134 -5.12 -13.25 13.35
N TRP A 135 -5.15 -12.15 12.60
CA TRP A 135 -3.96 -11.52 12.05
C TRP A 135 -3.93 -10.04 12.39
N SER A 136 -2.78 -9.54 12.82
CA SER A 136 -2.52 -8.11 12.88
C SER A 136 -1.59 -7.72 11.72
N CYS A 137 -1.78 -6.52 11.17
CA CYS A 137 -0.98 -5.96 10.07
C CYS A 137 -0.69 -4.47 10.26
N ASP A 138 -0.68 -4.02 11.49
CA ASP A 138 -0.43 -2.63 11.91
C ASP A 138 1.05 -2.29 12.07
N THR A 139 1.92 -3.27 11.84
CA THR A 139 3.37 -3.12 11.89
C THR A 139 3.97 -3.13 10.49
N GLY A 140 5.09 -2.43 10.32
CA GLY A 140 5.76 -2.28 9.03
C GLY A 140 6.19 -0.84 8.79
N SER A 141 6.61 -0.52 7.55
CA SER A 141 7.08 0.81 7.19
C SER A 141 6.15 1.54 6.20
N VAL A 142 5.03 0.93 5.80
CA VAL A 142 3.99 1.60 5.01
C VAL A 142 3.32 2.67 5.88
N GLU A 143 3.18 3.87 5.33
CA GLU A 143 2.57 5.01 6.04
C GLU A 143 1.08 4.78 6.27
N ALA A 144 0.58 5.23 7.44
CA ALA A 144 -0.82 5.03 7.85
C ALA A 144 -1.86 5.56 6.85
N ILE A 145 -1.48 6.56 6.03
CA ILE A 145 -2.35 7.12 4.99
C ILE A 145 -2.67 6.11 3.88
N TYR A 146 -1.81 5.12 3.65
CA TYR A 146 -1.98 4.07 2.65
C TYR A 146 -2.58 2.78 3.22
N LEU A 147 -2.55 2.60 4.54
CA LEU A 147 -3.07 1.40 5.19
C LEU A 147 -4.60 1.36 5.16
N PRO A 148 -5.21 0.19 4.93
CA PRO A 148 -6.63 0.02 5.14
C PRO A 148 -6.95 -0.01 6.65
N PRO A 149 -8.22 0.25 7.05
CA PRO A 149 -8.61 0.33 8.46
C PRO A 149 -8.22 -0.88 9.30
N GLN A 150 -8.29 -2.09 8.75
CA GLN A 150 -7.91 -3.33 9.42
C GLN A 150 -6.40 -3.44 9.73
N CYS A 151 -5.56 -2.63 9.08
CA CYS A 151 -4.11 -2.53 9.31
C CYS A 151 -3.71 -1.20 9.96
N GLY A 152 -4.62 -0.56 10.72
CA GLY A 152 -4.32 0.68 11.43
C GLY A 152 -4.40 1.94 10.57
N GLY A 153 -4.98 1.88 9.37
CA GLY A 153 -5.24 3.04 8.51
C GLY A 153 -6.30 3.97 9.11
N LYS A 154 -6.23 5.26 8.74
CA LYS A 154 -7.19 6.31 9.15
C LYS A 154 -8.09 6.68 7.99
#